data_5adea386f343f08133897c82751b0175
#
_entry.id   5adea386f343f08133897c82751b0175
#
_cell.length_a   1.000
_cell.length_b   1.000
_cell.length_c   1.000
_cell.angle_alpha   90.00
_cell.angle_beta   90.00
_cell.angle_gamma   90.00
#
_symmetry.space_group_name_H-M   'P 1'
#
loop_
_entity.id
_entity.type
_entity.pdbx_description
1 polymer ?
#
loop_
_entity_poly.entity_id
_entity_poly.type
_entity_poly.pdbx_seq_one_letter_code
_entity_poly.pdbx_strand_id
1 'polypeptide(L)'
;MKGALLVAGTTSDAGKSVVTAGVCRWLARQGVKVAPYKAQNMSLNSFVTADGAEIGRAQAMQAAACGLEPAADMNPILLKPGSDRRSQVVVMGRPLTDVDAMEYRDLKDHLRTVAVDALERLRARYDVVVCEGAGSPAEINLREGDIANMGLARAAGLPVVVVGDIDRGGVFAAMYGTVALLEPADQALIAGFVVNKFRGARELLEPALGMIRELTGREVYGVLPWLEGAWLDAEDSLALDNRPAIGTRAPYGRQTLRVAVVRLPRVSNFTDVDALAAEPGVTVRFVTSPAELDDADLVVLPGSRATVSDLAWLRATGLAAALPGRAVLGICGGYQMLARTIHDDVESGAGRVEGLGLLPATVVFAPDKTLGRPVGAAYGCPVTAYEIHHGIVTAEGGEPFLDGCRSGTVWGTTWHGALENDGFRRAFLADVAAVTGRDFVPAPDVSFAALREERLDALGDLVEHHLDTGALLRLLEHGVPEGLPILPPGGVRGTP
;
A
#
# COMPACT_ATOMS: atom_id res chain seq x y z
N MET A 1 -16.71 5.14 -24.96
CA MET A 1 -15.27 5.40 -24.75
C MET A 1 -14.59 4.07 -24.44
N LYS A 2 -13.50 3.75 -25.08
CA LYS A 2 -12.62 2.61 -24.73
C LYS A 2 -11.20 3.11 -24.74
N GLY A 3 -10.45 2.89 -23.65
CA GLY A 3 -9.09 3.40 -23.57
C GLY A 3 -8.30 2.85 -22.39
N ALA A 4 -7.02 3.17 -22.36
CA ALA A 4 -6.18 2.90 -21.21
C ALA A 4 -5.16 4.04 -21.06
N LEU A 5 -4.71 4.28 -19.82
CA LEU A 5 -3.76 5.34 -19.46
C LEU A 5 -2.75 4.76 -18.47
N LEU A 6 -1.47 5.08 -18.66
CA LEU A 6 -0.44 4.81 -17.66
C LEU A 6 -0.10 6.06 -16.86
N VAL A 7 -0.28 6.01 -15.56
CA VAL A 7 0.16 7.03 -14.60
C VAL A 7 1.55 6.65 -14.09
N ALA A 8 2.58 7.30 -14.60
CA ALA A 8 3.97 7.14 -14.16
C ALA A 8 4.37 8.26 -13.18
N GLY A 9 5.51 8.15 -12.54
CA GLY A 9 5.99 9.19 -11.63
C GLY A 9 7.44 9.56 -11.89
N THR A 10 7.84 10.78 -11.56
CA THR A 10 9.26 11.16 -11.59
C THR A 10 10.09 10.42 -10.55
N THR A 11 9.43 9.94 -9.46
CA THR A 11 10.02 9.21 -8.35
C THR A 11 9.01 8.21 -7.77
N SER A 12 9.46 7.33 -6.85
CA SER A 12 8.58 6.37 -6.18
C SER A 12 7.42 7.07 -5.47
N ASP A 13 7.66 8.09 -4.68
CA ASP A 13 6.65 8.74 -3.82
C ASP A 13 5.99 9.99 -4.46
N ALA A 14 6.00 10.09 -5.79
CA ALA A 14 5.42 11.24 -6.49
C ALA A 14 3.88 11.36 -6.35
N GLY A 15 3.21 10.30 -5.89
CA GLY A 15 1.75 10.26 -5.72
C GLY A 15 1.00 9.59 -6.86
N LYS A 16 1.65 8.67 -7.60
CA LYS A 16 1.02 7.86 -8.65
C LYS A 16 -0.28 7.21 -8.18
N SER A 17 -0.26 6.55 -7.01
CA SER A 17 -1.41 5.80 -6.47
C SER A 17 -2.58 6.72 -6.15
N VAL A 18 -2.32 7.94 -5.64
CA VAL A 18 -3.33 8.98 -5.38
C VAL A 18 -3.99 9.42 -6.68
N VAL A 19 -3.16 9.74 -7.71
CA VAL A 19 -3.68 10.17 -9.02
C VAL A 19 -4.45 9.03 -9.69
N THR A 20 -3.94 7.80 -9.66
CA THR A 20 -4.61 6.63 -10.21
C THR A 20 -5.95 6.37 -9.56
N ALA A 21 -6.00 6.36 -8.21
CA ALA A 21 -7.24 6.17 -7.47
C ALA A 21 -8.25 7.31 -7.73
N GLY A 22 -7.77 8.56 -7.79
CA GLY A 22 -8.60 9.72 -8.11
C GLY A 22 -9.21 9.65 -9.50
N VAL A 23 -8.40 9.30 -10.53
CA VAL A 23 -8.89 9.11 -11.90
C VAL A 23 -9.88 7.95 -11.98
N CYS A 24 -9.61 6.84 -11.30
CA CYS A 24 -10.53 5.71 -11.20
C CYS A 24 -11.86 6.13 -10.58
N ARG A 25 -11.84 6.81 -9.42
CA ARG A 25 -13.07 7.26 -8.73
C ARG A 25 -13.86 8.25 -9.56
N TRP A 26 -13.16 9.24 -10.15
CA TRP A 26 -13.79 10.23 -11.01
C TRP A 26 -14.49 9.57 -12.22
N LEU A 27 -13.82 8.66 -12.94
CA LEU A 27 -14.42 7.94 -14.08
C LEU A 27 -15.59 7.06 -13.65
N ALA A 28 -15.47 6.36 -12.54
CA ALA A 28 -16.56 5.53 -12.00
C ALA A 28 -17.81 6.37 -11.69
N ARG A 29 -17.64 7.57 -11.11
CA ARG A 29 -18.73 8.53 -10.83
C ARG A 29 -19.39 9.05 -12.12
N GLN A 30 -18.67 9.10 -13.23
CA GLN A 30 -19.21 9.42 -14.55
C GLN A 30 -19.93 8.23 -15.22
N GLY A 31 -20.05 7.09 -14.54
CA GLY A 31 -20.69 5.89 -15.06
C GLY A 31 -19.81 5.07 -16.02
N VAL A 32 -18.52 5.36 -16.11
CA VAL A 32 -17.57 4.60 -16.93
C VAL A 32 -17.22 3.28 -16.23
N LYS A 33 -17.25 2.17 -16.94
CA LYS A 33 -16.76 0.89 -16.45
C LYS A 33 -15.23 0.90 -16.44
N VAL A 34 -14.65 1.37 -15.35
CA VAL A 34 -13.21 1.52 -15.17
C VAL A 34 -12.64 0.46 -14.24
N ALA A 35 -11.41 0.01 -14.52
CA ALA A 35 -10.63 -0.86 -13.64
C ALA A 35 -9.23 -0.30 -13.42
N PRO A 36 -8.64 -0.46 -12.22
CA PRO A 36 -7.26 -0.17 -11.97
C PRO A 36 -6.37 -1.31 -12.45
N TYR A 37 -5.10 -1.01 -12.71
CA TYR A 37 -4.10 -2.00 -13.06
C TYR A 37 -2.71 -1.57 -12.62
N LYS A 38 -1.93 -2.48 -12.06
CA LYS A 38 -0.50 -2.30 -11.80
C LYS A 38 0.24 -3.58 -12.14
N ALA A 39 1.00 -3.57 -13.23
CA ALA A 39 1.66 -4.77 -13.76
C ALA A 39 2.54 -5.46 -12.72
N GLN A 40 3.35 -4.67 -12.03
CA GLN A 40 4.23 -5.14 -10.96
C GLN A 40 4.13 -4.18 -9.77
N ASN A 41 3.90 -4.73 -8.60
CA ASN A 41 3.98 -3.99 -7.35
C ASN A 41 5.09 -4.56 -6.46
N MET A 42 5.77 -3.71 -5.69
CA MET A 42 6.71 -4.11 -4.65
C MET A 42 6.17 -3.58 -3.32
N SER A 43 5.53 -4.45 -2.54
CA SER A 43 4.88 -4.06 -1.30
C SER A 43 4.81 -5.21 -0.30
N LEU A 44 4.90 -4.89 0.99
CA LEU A 44 4.59 -5.81 2.09
C LEU A 44 3.14 -5.69 2.55
N ASN A 45 2.40 -4.68 2.07
CA ASN A 45 0.98 -4.55 2.32
C ASN A 45 0.18 -5.28 1.25
N SER A 46 -0.50 -6.33 1.65
CA SER A 46 -1.27 -7.19 0.76
C SER A 46 -2.73 -7.29 1.22
N PHE A 47 -3.56 -7.74 0.30
CA PHE A 47 -4.97 -8.05 0.52
C PHE A 47 -5.31 -9.38 -0.16
N VAL A 48 -6.35 -10.07 0.32
CA VAL A 48 -6.82 -11.33 -0.27
C VAL A 48 -8.14 -11.09 -1.00
N THR A 49 -8.16 -11.44 -2.28
CA THR A 49 -9.36 -11.36 -3.13
C THR A 49 -10.40 -12.40 -2.75
N ALA A 50 -11.62 -12.30 -3.26
CA ALA A 50 -12.69 -13.24 -2.96
C ALA A 50 -12.40 -14.69 -3.40
N ASP A 51 -11.58 -14.86 -4.45
CA ASP A 51 -11.12 -16.16 -4.95
C ASP A 51 -9.81 -16.65 -4.31
N GLY A 52 -9.35 -15.96 -3.23
CA GLY A 52 -8.18 -16.35 -2.46
C GLY A 52 -6.84 -16.01 -3.12
N ALA A 53 -6.78 -15.03 -4.01
CA ALA A 53 -5.55 -14.52 -4.59
C ALA A 53 -4.97 -13.38 -3.73
N GLU A 54 -3.64 -13.29 -3.65
CA GLU A 54 -2.94 -12.21 -2.96
C GLU A 54 -2.61 -11.08 -3.94
N ILE A 55 -3.01 -9.84 -3.60
CA ILE A 55 -2.67 -8.63 -4.36
C ILE A 55 -2.16 -7.52 -3.44
N GLY A 56 -1.54 -6.48 -4.02
CA GLY A 56 -1.15 -5.28 -3.27
C GLY A 56 -2.35 -4.54 -2.68
N ARG A 57 -2.23 -4.03 -1.46
CA ARG A 57 -3.29 -3.28 -0.76
C ARG A 57 -3.71 -2.04 -1.54
N ALA A 58 -2.76 -1.33 -2.16
CA ALA A 58 -3.07 -0.15 -2.99
C ALA A 58 -4.00 -0.48 -4.16
N GLN A 59 -3.83 -1.65 -4.81
CA GLN A 59 -4.71 -2.06 -5.91
C GLN A 59 -6.08 -2.51 -5.41
N ALA A 60 -6.18 -3.05 -4.20
CA ALA A 60 -7.47 -3.31 -3.56
C ALA A 60 -8.22 -1.99 -3.27
N MET A 61 -7.53 -0.95 -2.79
CA MET A 61 -8.08 0.38 -2.61
C MET A 61 -8.51 1.02 -3.94
N GLN A 62 -7.70 0.89 -4.99
CA GLN A 62 -8.05 1.39 -6.32
C GLN A 62 -9.23 0.65 -6.94
N ALA A 63 -9.37 -0.66 -6.68
CA ALA A 63 -10.57 -1.42 -7.05
C ALA A 63 -11.82 -0.88 -6.35
N ALA A 64 -11.73 -0.61 -5.05
CA ALA A 64 -12.79 0.05 -4.29
C ALA A 64 -13.14 1.43 -4.85
N ALA A 65 -12.15 2.22 -5.29
CA ALA A 65 -12.38 3.50 -5.96
C ALA A 65 -13.21 3.36 -7.25
N CYS A 66 -13.11 2.22 -7.93
CA CYS A 66 -13.92 1.85 -9.09
C CYS A 66 -15.27 1.22 -8.73
N GLY A 67 -15.56 0.98 -7.44
CA GLY A 67 -16.73 0.20 -7.01
C GLY A 67 -16.62 -1.29 -7.37
N LEU A 68 -15.40 -1.85 -7.46
CA LEU A 68 -15.14 -3.23 -7.87
C LEU A 68 -14.59 -4.06 -6.72
N GLU A 69 -14.92 -5.37 -6.72
CA GLU A 69 -14.15 -6.36 -5.96
C GLU A 69 -12.76 -6.50 -6.59
N PRO A 70 -11.70 -6.53 -5.76
CA PRO A 70 -10.34 -6.70 -6.24
C PRO A 70 -10.11 -8.09 -6.86
N ALA A 71 -9.30 -8.15 -7.92
CA ALA A 71 -8.98 -9.37 -8.64
C ALA A 71 -7.50 -9.45 -8.98
N ALA A 72 -6.96 -10.66 -9.14
CA ALA A 72 -5.54 -10.90 -9.45
C ALA A 72 -5.10 -10.21 -10.76
N ASP A 73 -5.97 -10.06 -11.74
CA ASP A 73 -5.69 -9.33 -12.98
C ASP A 73 -5.29 -7.86 -12.73
N MET A 74 -5.76 -7.24 -11.64
CA MET A 74 -5.46 -5.85 -11.31
C MET A 74 -4.03 -5.65 -10.79
N ASN A 75 -3.41 -6.72 -10.26
CA ASN A 75 -2.01 -6.75 -9.83
C ASN A 75 -1.40 -8.14 -10.06
N PRO A 76 -1.06 -8.48 -11.32
CA PRO A 76 -0.63 -9.82 -11.67
C PRO A 76 0.72 -10.23 -11.07
N ILE A 77 1.58 -9.26 -10.74
CA ILE A 77 2.90 -9.52 -10.16
C ILE A 77 3.07 -8.70 -8.90
N LEU A 78 3.29 -9.37 -7.77
CA LEU A 78 3.60 -8.74 -6.49
C LEU A 78 4.94 -9.27 -5.98
N LEU A 79 5.87 -8.35 -5.71
CA LEU A 79 7.16 -8.64 -5.10
C LEU A 79 7.10 -8.31 -3.62
N LYS A 80 7.46 -9.27 -2.77
CA LYS A 80 7.49 -9.11 -1.31
C LYS A 80 8.93 -9.23 -0.81
N PRO A 81 9.60 -8.11 -0.52
CA PRO A 81 10.98 -8.13 -0.02
C PRO A 81 11.08 -8.86 1.32
N GLY A 82 11.73 -10.02 1.35
CA GLY A 82 12.03 -10.76 2.59
C GLY A 82 13.35 -10.33 3.21
N SER A 83 14.31 -9.86 2.38
CA SER A 83 15.60 -9.30 2.80
C SER A 83 16.03 -8.22 1.79
N ASP A 84 17.22 -7.63 2.00
CA ASP A 84 17.77 -6.63 1.07
C ASP A 84 18.12 -7.21 -0.30
N ARG A 85 18.22 -8.53 -0.42
CA ARG A 85 18.64 -9.22 -1.65
C ARG A 85 17.62 -10.22 -2.19
N ARG A 86 16.62 -10.62 -1.41
CA ARG A 86 15.66 -11.65 -1.82
C ARG A 86 14.24 -11.14 -1.68
N SER A 87 13.42 -11.47 -2.68
CA SER A 87 12.00 -11.17 -2.72
C SER A 87 11.20 -12.41 -3.09
N GLN A 88 10.07 -12.61 -2.43
CA GLN A 88 9.07 -13.57 -2.87
C GLN A 88 8.34 -12.99 -4.08
N VAL A 89 8.29 -13.75 -5.16
CA VAL A 89 7.51 -13.41 -6.35
C VAL A 89 6.15 -14.08 -6.26
N VAL A 90 5.09 -13.27 -6.24
CA VAL A 90 3.70 -13.71 -6.31
C VAL A 90 3.19 -13.41 -7.72
N VAL A 91 2.69 -14.43 -8.42
CA VAL A 91 2.15 -14.32 -9.78
C VAL A 91 0.69 -14.71 -9.77
N MET A 92 -0.16 -13.84 -10.32
CA MET A 92 -1.62 -14.02 -10.31
C MET A 92 -2.16 -14.43 -8.93
N GLY A 93 -1.63 -13.77 -7.88
CA GLY A 93 -2.02 -13.96 -6.50
C GLY A 93 -1.54 -15.24 -5.82
N ARG A 94 -0.65 -16.01 -6.46
CA ARG A 94 -0.06 -17.24 -5.89
C ARG A 94 1.45 -17.10 -5.78
N PRO A 95 2.08 -17.53 -4.66
CA PRO A 95 3.53 -17.58 -4.55
C PRO A 95 4.12 -18.45 -5.66
N LEU A 96 5.08 -17.94 -6.42
CA LEU A 96 5.78 -18.68 -7.45
C LEU A 96 7.10 -19.19 -6.91
N THR A 97 7.97 -18.31 -6.41
CA THR A 97 9.31 -18.64 -5.92
C THR A 97 9.89 -17.48 -5.12
N ASP A 98 10.92 -17.75 -4.34
CA ASP A 98 11.79 -16.73 -3.74
C ASP A 98 13.02 -16.57 -4.62
N VAL A 99 13.30 -15.36 -5.07
CA VAL A 99 14.40 -15.05 -5.99
C VAL A 99 15.30 -13.93 -5.45
N ASP A 100 16.56 -13.96 -5.86
CA ASP A 100 17.42 -12.79 -5.81
C ASP A 100 17.24 -11.89 -7.06
N ALA A 101 17.91 -10.74 -7.08
CA ALA A 101 17.78 -9.79 -8.17
C ALA A 101 18.29 -10.33 -9.53
N MET A 102 19.23 -11.27 -9.54
CA MET A 102 19.77 -11.87 -10.77
C MET A 102 18.83 -12.95 -11.29
N GLU A 103 18.34 -13.84 -10.41
CA GLU A 103 17.36 -14.87 -10.75
C GLU A 103 16.05 -14.25 -11.25
N TYR A 104 15.64 -13.12 -10.67
CA TYR A 104 14.46 -12.36 -11.13
C TYR A 104 14.59 -11.93 -12.60
N ARG A 105 15.81 -11.62 -13.05
CA ARG A 105 16.07 -11.25 -14.44
C ARG A 105 15.67 -12.35 -15.43
N ASP A 106 15.89 -13.60 -15.08
CA ASP A 106 15.58 -14.75 -15.94
C ASP A 106 14.06 -14.99 -16.06
N LEU A 107 13.27 -14.54 -15.09
CA LEU A 107 11.80 -14.64 -15.11
C LEU A 107 11.11 -13.55 -15.91
N LYS A 108 11.80 -12.46 -16.29
CA LYS A 108 11.18 -11.23 -16.82
C LYS A 108 10.34 -11.43 -18.06
N ASP A 109 10.75 -12.28 -19.00
CA ASP A 109 9.97 -12.51 -20.23
C ASP A 109 8.66 -13.22 -19.94
N HIS A 110 8.69 -14.20 -19.04
CA HIS A 110 7.46 -14.84 -18.57
C HIS A 110 6.56 -13.84 -17.84
N LEU A 111 7.10 -13.05 -16.92
CA LEU A 111 6.35 -12.06 -16.16
C LEU A 111 5.78 -10.96 -17.06
N ARG A 112 6.50 -10.57 -18.12
CA ARG A 112 5.99 -9.62 -19.13
C ARG A 112 4.76 -10.17 -19.84
N THR A 113 4.79 -11.42 -20.25
CA THR A 113 3.65 -12.10 -20.88
C THR A 113 2.45 -12.10 -19.92
N VAL A 114 2.65 -12.53 -18.67
CA VAL A 114 1.58 -12.53 -17.65
C VAL A 114 0.99 -11.13 -17.45
N ALA A 115 1.86 -10.11 -17.38
CA ALA A 115 1.40 -8.72 -17.21
C ALA A 115 0.55 -8.24 -18.39
N VAL A 116 1.03 -8.43 -19.62
CA VAL A 116 0.28 -8.01 -20.82
C VAL A 116 -1.03 -8.76 -20.94
N ASP A 117 -1.05 -10.07 -20.73
CA ASP A 117 -2.27 -10.89 -20.80
C ASP A 117 -3.31 -10.46 -19.75
N ALA A 118 -2.87 -10.13 -18.52
CA ALA A 118 -3.76 -9.63 -17.48
C ALA A 118 -4.38 -8.28 -17.87
N LEU A 119 -3.57 -7.36 -18.42
CA LEU A 119 -4.06 -6.07 -18.93
C LEU A 119 -5.09 -6.27 -20.05
N GLU A 120 -4.82 -7.14 -21.01
CA GLU A 120 -5.75 -7.40 -22.12
C GLU A 120 -7.07 -8.03 -21.63
N ARG A 121 -7.02 -8.91 -20.62
CA ARG A 121 -8.25 -9.43 -19.98
C ARG A 121 -9.07 -8.31 -19.33
N LEU A 122 -8.43 -7.33 -18.68
CA LEU A 122 -9.13 -6.15 -18.13
C LEU A 122 -9.69 -5.27 -19.24
N ARG A 123 -8.92 -4.96 -20.30
CA ARG A 123 -9.38 -4.17 -21.45
C ARG A 123 -10.57 -4.81 -22.19
N ALA A 124 -10.68 -6.13 -22.18
CA ALA A 124 -11.82 -6.81 -22.75
C ALA A 124 -13.12 -6.65 -21.93
N ARG A 125 -13.00 -6.46 -20.60
CA ARG A 125 -14.13 -6.40 -19.66
C ARG A 125 -14.57 -4.99 -19.30
N TYR A 126 -13.64 -4.03 -19.34
CA TYR A 126 -13.86 -2.65 -18.90
C TYR A 126 -13.74 -1.67 -20.07
N ASP A 127 -14.37 -0.52 -19.94
CA ASP A 127 -14.29 0.54 -20.94
C ASP A 127 -12.96 1.28 -20.85
N VAL A 128 -12.47 1.48 -19.61
CA VAL A 128 -11.19 2.15 -19.35
C VAL A 128 -10.38 1.32 -18.35
N VAL A 129 -9.06 1.22 -18.59
CA VAL A 129 -8.11 0.70 -17.62
C VAL A 129 -7.09 1.78 -17.26
N VAL A 130 -7.02 2.13 -15.98
CA VAL A 130 -6.03 3.09 -15.47
C VAL A 130 -4.87 2.30 -14.88
N CYS A 131 -3.74 2.34 -15.59
CA CYS A 131 -2.53 1.64 -15.20
C CYS A 131 -1.67 2.54 -14.29
N GLU A 132 -1.08 1.94 -13.25
CA GLU A 132 -0.10 2.60 -12.40
C GLU A 132 1.29 2.03 -12.66
N GLY A 133 2.27 2.91 -12.90
CA GLY A 133 3.67 2.55 -13.03
C GLY A 133 4.35 2.27 -11.68
N ALA A 134 5.57 1.78 -11.71
CA ALA A 134 6.41 1.53 -10.54
C ALA A 134 7.69 2.37 -10.59
N GLY A 135 8.06 3.06 -9.50
CA GLY A 135 9.22 3.94 -9.46
C GLY A 135 9.14 5.05 -10.50
N SER A 136 10.21 5.25 -11.25
CA SER A 136 10.31 6.21 -12.35
C SER A 136 10.54 5.50 -13.68
N PRO A 137 9.94 5.94 -14.80
CA PRO A 137 10.26 5.42 -16.12
C PRO A 137 11.70 5.75 -16.56
N ALA A 138 12.35 6.71 -15.91
CA ALA A 138 13.73 7.13 -16.18
C ALA A 138 14.80 6.32 -15.41
N GLU A 139 14.44 5.20 -14.81
CA GLU A 139 15.40 4.23 -14.26
C GLU A 139 16.11 3.49 -15.41
N ILE A 140 17.04 4.22 -16.08
CA ILE A 140 17.69 3.78 -17.33
C ILE A 140 18.45 2.46 -17.18
N ASN A 141 18.98 2.17 -15.98
CA ASN A 141 19.63 0.91 -15.63
C ASN A 141 18.68 -0.29 -15.56
N LEU A 142 17.38 -0.06 -15.43
CA LEU A 142 16.35 -1.09 -15.36
C LEU A 142 15.51 -1.19 -16.63
N ARG A 143 15.75 -0.31 -17.62
CA ARG A 143 14.90 -0.13 -18.80
C ARG A 143 14.71 -1.41 -19.63
N GLU A 144 15.76 -2.18 -19.85
CA GLU A 144 15.74 -3.42 -20.66
C GLU A 144 14.74 -4.45 -20.10
N GLY A 145 14.62 -4.51 -18.79
CA GLY A 145 13.72 -5.43 -18.10
C GLY A 145 12.47 -4.77 -17.54
N ASP A 146 12.11 -3.57 -17.96
CA ASP A 146 10.92 -2.88 -17.49
C ASP A 146 9.64 -3.54 -18.00
N ILE A 147 8.80 -3.95 -17.05
CA ILE A 147 7.47 -4.53 -17.31
C ILE A 147 6.34 -3.68 -16.71
N ALA A 148 6.66 -2.56 -16.08
CA ALA A 148 5.73 -1.78 -15.28
C ALA A 148 5.51 -0.36 -15.80
N ASN A 149 6.49 0.21 -16.50
CA ASN A 149 6.43 1.58 -17.03
C ASN A 149 6.45 1.58 -18.58
N MET A 150 7.56 2.03 -19.17
CA MET A 150 7.65 2.18 -20.63
C MET A 150 7.63 0.84 -21.38
N GLY A 151 8.11 -0.24 -20.76
CA GLY A 151 7.97 -1.59 -21.32
C GLY A 151 6.52 -2.00 -21.50
N LEU A 152 5.69 -1.77 -20.49
CA LEU A 152 4.24 -1.98 -20.57
C LEU A 152 3.59 -1.02 -21.56
N ALA A 153 3.93 0.27 -21.48
CA ALA A 153 3.35 1.30 -22.34
C ALA A 153 3.59 1.00 -23.83
N ARG A 154 4.81 0.55 -24.20
CA ARG A 154 5.12 0.12 -25.57
C ARG A 154 4.38 -1.12 -26.00
N ALA A 155 4.32 -2.14 -25.12
CA ALA A 155 3.67 -3.40 -25.43
C ALA A 155 2.16 -3.26 -25.67
N ALA A 156 1.51 -2.36 -24.92
CA ALA A 156 0.06 -2.18 -24.95
C ALA A 156 -0.41 -0.87 -25.62
N GLY A 157 0.51 -0.05 -26.15
CA GLY A 157 0.19 1.23 -26.81
C GLY A 157 -0.44 2.24 -25.87
N LEU A 158 0.06 2.36 -24.62
CA LEU A 158 -0.54 3.21 -23.60
C LEU A 158 0.00 4.65 -23.69
N PRO A 159 -0.87 5.68 -23.68
CA PRO A 159 -0.46 7.03 -23.37
C PRO A 159 0.01 7.10 -21.91
N VAL A 160 1.02 7.92 -21.64
CA VAL A 160 1.65 8.05 -20.33
C VAL A 160 1.51 9.48 -19.81
N VAL A 161 1.03 9.63 -18.59
CA VAL A 161 1.05 10.89 -17.83
C VAL A 161 2.03 10.75 -16.68
N VAL A 162 2.98 11.69 -16.57
CA VAL A 162 4.03 11.67 -15.55
C VAL A 162 3.66 12.59 -14.40
N VAL A 163 3.56 12.05 -13.20
CA VAL A 163 3.28 12.77 -11.95
C VAL A 163 4.60 13.23 -11.33
N GLY A 164 4.71 14.51 -11.02
CA GLY A 164 5.87 15.10 -10.33
C GLY A 164 5.49 15.65 -8.96
N ASP A 165 6.32 15.36 -7.95
CA ASP A 165 6.19 15.88 -6.59
C ASP A 165 6.88 17.24 -6.48
N ILE A 166 6.12 18.31 -6.24
CA ILE A 166 6.67 19.67 -6.12
C ILE A 166 7.14 19.99 -4.69
N ASP A 167 6.62 19.30 -3.68
CA ASP A 167 6.92 19.57 -2.26
C ASP A 167 8.42 19.37 -1.94
N ARG A 168 9.09 18.47 -2.66
CA ARG A 168 10.53 18.19 -2.51
C ARG A 168 11.45 19.17 -3.27
N GLY A 169 10.89 20.03 -4.12
CA GLY A 169 11.65 20.90 -5.02
C GLY A 169 12.18 20.18 -6.27
N GLY A 170 12.59 20.95 -7.29
CA GLY A 170 13.20 20.44 -8.50
C GLY A 170 12.25 19.70 -9.45
N VAL A 171 10.92 19.81 -9.29
CA VAL A 171 9.92 19.05 -10.06
C VAL A 171 10.06 19.26 -11.58
N PHE A 172 10.34 20.46 -12.05
CA PHE A 172 10.48 20.75 -13.49
C PHE A 172 11.72 20.10 -14.08
N ALA A 173 12.84 20.10 -13.36
CA ALA A 173 14.05 19.36 -13.74
C ALA A 173 13.79 17.85 -13.79
N ALA A 174 13.05 17.31 -12.81
CA ALA A 174 12.68 15.91 -12.77
C ALA A 174 11.76 15.53 -13.95
N MET A 175 10.76 16.36 -14.27
CA MET A 175 9.86 16.15 -15.42
C MET A 175 10.62 16.18 -16.75
N TYR A 176 11.44 17.21 -16.97
CA TYR A 176 12.26 17.33 -18.17
C TYR A 176 13.26 16.16 -18.29
N GLY A 177 13.99 15.88 -17.22
CA GLY A 177 14.97 14.80 -17.17
C GLY A 177 14.35 13.42 -17.40
N THR A 178 13.15 13.18 -16.84
CA THR A 178 12.40 11.94 -17.07
C THR A 178 12.15 11.72 -18.56
N VAL A 179 11.72 12.74 -19.30
CA VAL A 179 11.50 12.61 -20.74
C VAL A 179 12.82 12.50 -21.50
N ALA A 180 13.78 13.39 -21.23
CA ALA A 180 15.03 13.49 -21.99
C ALA A 180 15.91 12.22 -21.90
N LEU A 181 15.86 11.49 -20.79
CA LEU A 181 16.62 10.25 -20.59
C LEU A 181 16.04 9.04 -21.34
N LEU A 182 14.80 9.13 -21.80
CA LEU A 182 14.11 8.05 -22.49
C LEU A 182 14.45 8.04 -23.99
N GLU A 183 14.37 6.86 -24.59
CA GLU A 183 14.50 6.71 -26.04
C GLU A 183 13.35 7.41 -26.79
N PRO A 184 13.56 7.82 -28.06
CA PRO A 184 12.55 8.52 -28.86
C PRO A 184 11.18 7.81 -28.87
N ALA A 185 11.16 6.48 -28.98
CA ALA A 185 9.93 5.71 -29.01
C ALA A 185 9.20 5.66 -27.66
N ASP A 186 9.91 5.81 -26.55
CA ASP A 186 9.32 5.95 -25.21
C ASP A 186 8.81 7.38 -25.01
N GLN A 187 9.61 8.38 -25.38
CA GLN A 187 9.23 9.78 -25.32
C GLN A 187 7.92 10.07 -26.08
N ALA A 188 7.72 9.41 -27.24
CA ALA A 188 6.51 9.54 -28.03
C ALA A 188 5.23 9.08 -27.31
N LEU A 189 5.32 8.26 -26.26
CA LEU A 189 4.19 7.82 -25.45
C LEU A 189 3.89 8.76 -24.29
N ILE A 190 4.80 9.66 -23.91
CA ILE A 190 4.57 10.60 -22.82
C ILE A 190 3.75 11.79 -23.31
N ALA A 191 2.48 11.82 -22.92
CA ALA A 191 1.53 12.83 -23.34
C ALA A 191 1.65 14.14 -22.54
N GLY A 192 2.03 14.06 -21.26
CA GLY A 192 2.14 15.24 -20.42
C GLY A 192 2.38 14.94 -18.94
N PHE A 193 2.14 15.96 -18.13
CA PHE A 193 2.49 16.00 -16.72
C PHE A 193 1.30 16.33 -15.82
N VAL A 194 1.39 15.88 -14.57
CA VAL A 194 0.59 16.34 -13.42
C VAL A 194 1.56 16.79 -12.34
N VAL A 195 1.41 18.02 -11.86
CA VAL A 195 2.13 18.52 -10.68
C VAL A 195 1.32 18.12 -9.45
N ASN A 196 1.94 17.44 -8.50
CA ASN A 196 1.26 16.95 -7.29
C ASN A 196 1.89 17.53 -6.01
N LYS A 197 1.14 17.47 -4.92
CA LYS A 197 1.52 17.94 -3.58
C LYS A 197 1.83 19.44 -3.52
N PHE A 198 1.11 20.25 -4.30
CA PHE A 198 1.33 21.68 -4.36
C PHE A 198 0.83 22.38 -3.09
N ARG A 199 1.65 23.29 -2.57
CA ARG A 199 1.30 24.22 -1.49
C ARG A 199 1.65 25.64 -1.91
N GLY A 200 0.73 26.57 -1.74
CA GLY A 200 0.97 27.99 -2.03
C GLY A 200 0.01 28.59 -3.05
N ALA A 201 0.36 29.75 -3.59
CA ALA A 201 -0.44 30.48 -4.56
C ALA A 201 -0.16 29.93 -5.97
N ARG A 202 -1.19 29.43 -6.64
CA ARG A 202 -1.10 28.84 -7.98
C ARG A 202 -0.62 29.83 -9.03
N GLU A 203 -0.96 31.09 -8.88
CA GLU A 203 -0.59 32.18 -9.77
C GLU A 203 0.92 32.35 -9.92
N LEU A 204 1.67 32.02 -8.87
CA LEU A 204 3.15 32.04 -8.89
C LEU A 204 3.74 30.86 -9.69
N LEU A 205 2.99 29.78 -9.84
CA LEU A 205 3.41 28.58 -10.55
C LEU A 205 3.10 28.65 -12.06
N GLU A 206 2.04 29.35 -12.45
CA GLU A 206 1.55 29.40 -13.84
C GLU A 206 2.64 29.71 -14.90
N PRO A 207 3.56 30.69 -14.71
CA PRO A 207 4.63 30.92 -15.67
C PRO A 207 5.52 29.69 -15.89
N ALA A 208 5.82 28.96 -14.82
CA ALA A 208 6.68 27.76 -14.91
C ALA A 208 5.98 26.59 -15.62
N LEU A 209 4.64 26.49 -15.50
CA LEU A 209 3.84 25.52 -16.25
C LEU A 209 3.89 25.83 -17.76
N GLY A 210 3.87 27.10 -18.15
CA GLY A 210 4.09 27.53 -19.52
C GLY A 210 5.50 27.16 -20.03
N MET A 211 6.53 27.45 -19.24
CA MET A 211 7.93 27.16 -19.60
C MET A 211 8.17 25.66 -19.82
N ILE A 212 7.69 24.79 -18.93
CA ILE A 212 7.89 23.33 -19.11
C ILE A 212 7.15 22.81 -20.33
N ARG A 213 5.97 23.37 -20.65
CA ARG A 213 5.24 23.05 -21.87
C ARG A 213 6.02 23.46 -23.12
N GLU A 214 6.57 24.67 -23.16
CA GLU A 214 7.42 25.16 -24.28
C GLU A 214 8.66 24.29 -24.44
N LEU A 215 9.34 23.94 -23.34
CA LEU A 215 10.57 23.14 -23.36
C LEU A 215 10.33 21.70 -23.81
N THR A 216 9.19 21.13 -23.51
CA THR A 216 8.93 19.71 -23.73
C THR A 216 7.95 19.41 -24.85
N GLY A 217 7.12 20.38 -25.26
CA GLY A 217 5.98 20.18 -26.14
C GLY A 217 4.87 19.34 -25.54
N ARG A 218 4.86 19.12 -24.22
CA ARG A 218 3.93 18.26 -23.50
C ARG A 218 3.02 19.08 -22.58
N GLU A 219 1.76 18.72 -22.55
CA GLU A 219 0.77 19.42 -21.73
C GLU A 219 1.01 19.18 -20.22
N VAL A 220 0.63 20.18 -19.42
CA VAL A 220 0.44 20.01 -17.99
C VAL A 220 -1.06 19.89 -17.74
N TYR A 221 -1.51 18.68 -17.41
CA TYR A 221 -2.93 18.36 -17.18
C TYR A 221 -3.50 19.01 -15.93
N GLY A 222 -2.67 19.45 -15.02
CA GLY A 222 -3.09 20.21 -13.85
C GLY A 222 -2.13 20.17 -12.68
N VAL A 223 -2.55 20.86 -11.61
CA VAL A 223 -1.78 21.00 -10.37
C VAL A 223 -2.68 20.57 -9.21
N LEU A 224 -2.33 19.45 -8.58
CA LEU A 224 -3.05 18.90 -7.44
C LEU A 224 -2.51 19.53 -6.15
N PRO A 225 -3.37 20.14 -5.33
CA PRO A 225 -2.96 20.63 -4.03
C PRO A 225 -2.56 19.49 -3.09
N TRP A 226 -1.84 19.84 -2.04
CA TRP A 226 -1.58 18.91 -0.94
C TRP A 226 -2.89 18.47 -0.30
N LEU A 227 -3.16 17.18 -0.30
CA LEU A 227 -4.34 16.62 0.34
C LEU A 227 -4.00 16.25 1.79
N GLU A 228 -4.59 16.98 2.74
CA GLU A 228 -4.47 16.64 4.15
C GLU A 228 -5.26 15.37 4.48
N GLY A 229 -4.73 14.54 5.37
CA GLY A 229 -5.42 13.32 5.80
C GLY A 229 -5.38 12.15 4.79
N ALA A 230 -4.61 12.24 3.71
CA ALA A 230 -4.44 11.18 2.71
C ALA A 230 -3.57 10.00 3.20
N TRP A 231 -3.75 9.55 4.44
CA TRP A 231 -2.95 8.50 5.07
C TRP A 231 -3.50 7.07 4.89
N LEU A 232 -4.68 6.92 4.31
CA LEU A 232 -5.32 5.63 4.11
C LEU A 232 -4.61 4.77 3.07
N ASP A 233 -4.53 3.48 3.41
CA ASP A 233 -4.04 2.42 2.52
C ASP A 233 -2.69 2.77 1.87
N ALA A 234 -1.78 3.38 2.62
CA ALA A 234 -0.46 3.73 2.13
C ALA A 234 0.29 2.47 1.66
N GLU A 235 0.94 2.58 0.50
CA GLU A 235 1.61 1.44 -0.14
C GLU A 235 2.96 1.13 0.53
N ASP A 236 3.73 2.17 0.87
CA ASP A 236 5.11 2.05 1.32
C ASP A 236 5.29 2.27 2.82
N SER A 237 5.99 1.33 3.48
CA SER A 237 6.46 1.50 4.86
C SER A 237 7.46 2.65 5.02
N LEU A 238 8.13 3.10 3.95
CA LEU A 238 8.98 4.30 3.96
C LEU A 238 8.19 5.57 4.30
N ALA A 239 6.90 5.62 3.97
CA ALA A 239 6.03 6.73 4.37
C ALA A 239 5.83 6.81 5.89
N LEU A 240 6.17 5.76 6.65
CA LEU A 240 6.04 5.72 8.12
C LEU A 240 7.16 6.49 8.84
N ASP A 241 8.31 6.75 8.20
CA ASP A 241 9.48 7.38 8.83
C ASP A 241 9.23 8.80 9.36
N ASN A 242 8.33 9.53 8.72
CA ASN A 242 8.04 10.93 9.03
C ASN A 242 6.55 11.17 9.30
N ARG A 243 5.77 10.11 9.61
CA ARG A 243 4.36 10.31 9.94
C ARG A 243 4.21 10.91 11.34
N PRO A 244 3.57 12.08 11.45
CA PRO A 244 3.06 12.52 12.74
C PRO A 244 2.06 11.49 13.28
N ALA A 245 1.76 11.55 14.58
CA ALA A 245 0.70 10.73 15.15
C ALA A 245 -0.60 10.92 14.34
N ILE A 246 -1.22 9.81 13.96
CA ILE A 246 -2.47 9.80 13.20
C ILE A 246 -3.63 9.71 14.20
N GLY A 247 -4.77 10.33 13.89
CA GLY A 247 -5.94 10.31 14.79
C GLY A 247 -5.91 11.52 15.75
N THR A 248 -6.26 12.68 15.24
CA THR A 248 -6.24 13.93 16.02
C THR A 248 -7.64 14.44 16.42
N ARG A 249 -8.69 13.65 16.13
CA ARG A 249 -10.07 14.04 16.50
C ARG A 249 -10.21 14.04 18.02
N ALA A 250 -10.94 15.02 18.55
CA ALA A 250 -11.26 15.10 19.97
C ALA A 250 -11.97 13.82 20.45
N PRO A 251 -11.69 13.31 21.67
CA PRO A 251 -12.34 12.13 22.20
C PRO A 251 -13.84 12.37 22.37
N TYR A 252 -14.63 11.31 22.17
CA TYR A 252 -16.04 11.31 22.52
C TYR A 252 -16.24 11.34 24.04
N GLY A 253 -15.38 10.62 24.79
CA GLY A 253 -15.28 10.63 26.25
C GLY A 253 -14.34 11.72 26.78
N ARG A 254 -13.74 11.47 27.94
CA ARG A 254 -12.86 12.46 28.62
C ARG A 254 -11.40 12.31 28.31
N GLN A 255 -10.94 11.09 28.02
CA GLN A 255 -9.53 10.78 27.80
C GLN A 255 -9.29 10.21 26.42
N THR A 256 -8.05 10.31 25.96
CA THR A 256 -7.59 9.69 24.73
C THR A 256 -6.95 8.35 25.01
N LEU A 257 -6.94 7.44 24.02
CA LEU A 257 -6.14 6.23 23.98
C LEU A 257 -4.93 6.46 23.07
N ARG A 258 -3.75 6.13 23.56
CA ARG A 258 -2.48 6.26 22.85
C ARG A 258 -2.00 4.87 22.43
N VAL A 259 -1.99 4.64 21.13
CA VAL A 259 -1.57 3.38 20.52
C VAL A 259 -0.16 3.53 19.96
N ALA A 260 0.76 2.72 20.46
CA ALA A 260 2.12 2.62 19.93
C ALA A 260 2.22 1.37 19.05
N VAL A 261 2.50 1.54 17.78
CA VAL A 261 2.70 0.45 16.81
C VAL A 261 4.19 0.24 16.62
N VAL A 262 4.69 -0.94 16.93
CA VAL A 262 6.11 -1.22 16.75
C VAL A 262 6.43 -1.28 15.26
N ARG A 263 7.33 -0.40 14.81
CA ARG A 263 7.79 -0.36 13.43
C ARG A 263 8.88 -1.41 13.21
N LEU A 264 8.43 -2.62 12.93
CA LEU A 264 9.33 -3.72 12.59
C LEU A 264 10.08 -3.44 11.28
N PRO A 265 11.34 -3.89 11.11
CA PRO A 265 12.09 -3.70 9.87
C PRO A 265 11.38 -4.25 8.61
N ARG A 266 10.65 -5.35 8.75
CA ARG A 266 9.87 -5.96 7.67
C ARG A 266 8.37 -5.95 7.99
N VAL A 267 7.91 -4.82 8.55
CA VAL A 267 6.48 -4.63 8.84
C VAL A 267 5.63 -4.89 7.60
N SER A 268 4.57 -5.65 7.76
CA SER A 268 3.59 -5.93 6.72
C SER A 268 2.18 -5.60 7.21
N ASN A 269 1.30 -5.25 6.28
CA ASN A 269 -0.11 -4.95 6.55
C ASN A 269 -0.31 -3.95 7.71
N PHE A 270 0.57 -2.95 7.79
CA PHE A 270 0.51 -1.92 8.83
C PHE A 270 -0.78 -1.07 8.77
N THR A 271 -1.52 -1.15 7.67
CA THR A 271 -2.84 -0.52 7.51
C THR A 271 -3.91 -1.11 8.43
N ASP A 272 -3.67 -2.24 9.11
CA ASP A 272 -4.56 -2.77 10.15
C ASP A 272 -4.89 -1.75 11.24
N VAL A 273 -3.97 -0.82 11.52
CA VAL A 273 -4.16 0.20 12.55
C VAL A 273 -4.84 1.48 12.05
N ASP A 274 -5.11 1.60 10.75
CA ASP A 274 -5.80 2.75 10.18
C ASP A 274 -7.20 2.92 10.79
N ALA A 275 -7.89 1.82 11.04
CA ALA A 275 -9.20 1.85 11.68
C ALA A 275 -9.14 2.34 13.15
N LEU A 276 -8.05 2.07 13.87
CA LEU A 276 -7.83 2.66 15.20
C LEU A 276 -7.64 4.17 15.12
N ALA A 277 -6.85 4.64 14.16
CA ALA A 277 -6.62 6.06 13.94
C ALA A 277 -7.87 6.83 13.48
N ALA A 278 -8.84 6.13 12.91
CA ALA A 278 -10.13 6.71 12.52
C ALA A 278 -11.06 6.96 13.72
N GLU A 279 -10.83 6.29 14.86
CA GLU A 279 -11.65 6.45 16.05
C GLU A 279 -11.34 7.77 16.78
N PRO A 280 -12.35 8.62 17.08
CA PRO A 280 -12.13 9.86 17.83
C PRO A 280 -11.49 9.61 19.21
N GLY A 281 -10.43 10.38 19.51
CA GLY A 281 -9.69 10.24 20.75
C GLY A 281 -8.67 9.09 20.77
N VAL A 282 -8.52 8.35 19.67
CA VAL A 282 -7.41 7.40 19.52
C VAL A 282 -6.28 8.06 18.73
N THR A 283 -5.07 8.03 19.26
CA THR A 283 -3.86 8.47 18.54
C THR A 283 -2.97 7.29 18.28
N VAL A 284 -2.52 7.13 17.05
CA VAL A 284 -1.65 6.03 16.62
C VAL A 284 -0.30 6.59 16.20
N ARG A 285 0.79 6.07 16.75
CA ARG A 285 2.15 6.41 16.34
C ARG A 285 2.99 5.15 16.13
N PHE A 286 3.92 5.23 15.19
CA PHE A 286 4.90 4.19 14.97
C PHE A 286 6.14 4.46 15.83
N VAL A 287 6.68 3.41 16.46
CA VAL A 287 7.76 3.50 17.44
C VAL A 287 8.87 2.50 17.14
N THR A 288 10.10 2.86 17.46
CA THR A 288 11.30 2.03 17.25
C THR A 288 12.16 1.84 18.50
N SER A 289 11.82 2.49 19.60
CA SER A 289 12.58 2.43 20.84
C SER A 289 11.69 2.19 22.07
N PRO A 290 12.22 1.58 23.15
CA PRO A 290 11.46 1.34 24.38
C PRO A 290 10.91 2.60 25.04
N ALA A 291 11.66 3.71 25.01
CA ALA A 291 11.24 4.98 25.63
C ALA A 291 9.96 5.55 25.00
N GLU A 292 9.70 5.24 23.73
CA GLU A 292 8.47 5.65 23.04
C GLU A 292 7.23 4.84 23.46
N LEU A 293 7.40 3.79 24.30
CA LEU A 293 6.29 3.02 24.86
C LEU A 293 5.78 3.56 26.21
N ASP A 294 6.49 4.49 26.84
CA ASP A 294 6.23 4.87 28.24
C ASP A 294 4.84 5.44 28.49
N ASP A 295 4.29 6.16 27.52
CA ASP A 295 2.96 6.75 27.62
C ASP A 295 1.90 5.99 26.80
N ALA A 296 2.24 4.83 26.21
CA ALA A 296 1.31 4.03 25.40
C ALA A 296 0.30 3.30 26.29
N ASP A 297 -0.96 3.37 25.91
CA ASP A 297 -2.06 2.62 26.54
C ASP A 297 -2.22 1.24 25.89
N LEU A 298 -1.91 1.13 24.59
CA LEU A 298 -1.88 -0.12 23.84
C LEU A 298 -0.60 -0.18 22.99
N VAL A 299 0.09 -1.31 23.02
CA VAL A 299 1.19 -1.60 22.08
C VAL A 299 0.69 -2.58 21.04
N VAL A 300 0.91 -2.28 19.75
CA VAL A 300 0.60 -3.20 18.66
C VAL A 300 1.88 -3.75 18.07
N LEU A 301 2.02 -5.07 18.06
CA LEU A 301 2.99 -5.78 17.22
C LEU A 301 2.30 -6.16 15.91
N PRO A 302 2.59 -5.47 14.80
CA PRO A 302 1.91 -5.68 13.54
C PRO A 302 2.40 -6.94 12.81
N GLY A 303 1.85 -7.20 11.64
CA GLY A 303 2.35 -8.22 10.74
C GLY A 303 3.81 -8.02 10.35
N SER A 304 4.49 -9.11 10.06
CA SER A 304 5.88 -9.11 9.57
C SER A 304 6.05 -10.11 8.44
N ARG A 305 6.84 -9.74 7.42
CA ARG A 305 7.27 -10.67 6.36
C ARG A 305 8.46 -11.53 6.80
N ALA A 306 9.09 -11.22 7.93
CA ALA A 306 10.29 -11.89 8.40
C ALA A 306 10.26 -12.07 9.93
N THR A 307 9.30 -12.87 10.40
CA THR A 307 8.94 -13.03 11.82
C THR A 307 10.14 -13.29 12.72
N VAL A 308 11.02 -14.22 12.35
CA VAL A 308 12.18 -14.60 13.19
C VAL A 308 13.23 -13.48 13.26
N SER A 309 13.54 -12.84 12.14
CA SER A 309 14.55 -11.76 12.12
C SER A 309 14.01 -10.49 12.80
N ASP A 310 12.73 -10.17 12.65
CA ASP A 310 12.10 -9.04 13.32
C ASP A 310 11.97 -9.29 14.83
N LEU A 311 11.73 -10.52 15.26
CA LEU A 311 11.79 -10.91 16.68
C LEU A 311 13.20 -10.72 17.27
N ALA A 312 14.24 -11.08 16.51
CA ALA A 312 15.62 -10.84 16.93
C ALA A 312 15.93 -9.33 17.05
N TRP A 313 15.44 -8.53 16.09
CA TRP A 313 15.55 -7.07 16.15
C TRP A 313 14.79 -6.49 17.36
N LEU A 314 13.58 -6.99 17.64
CA LEU A 314 12.77 -6.56 18.80
C LEU A 314 13.51 -6.79 20.13
N ARG A 315 14.25 -7.90 20.23
CA ARG A 315 15.11 -8.20 21.39
C ARG A 315 16.32 -7.29 21.45
N ALA A 316 17.00 -7.11 20.32
CA ALA A 316 18.22 -6.30 20.24
C ALA A 316 17.99 -4.81 20.57
N THR A 317 16.82 -4.27 20.24
CA THR A 317 16.43 -2.89 20.55
C THR A 317 15.95 -2.69 21.99
N GLY A 318 15.70 -3.78 22.73
CA GLY A 318 15.14 -3.74 24.09
C GLY A 318 13.61 -3.61 24.12
N LEU A 319 12.95 -3.46 22.99
CA LEU A 319 11.49 -3.38 22.90
C LEU A 319 10.83 -4.63 23.48
N ALA A 320 11.38 -5.82 23.21
CA ALA A 320 10.86 -7.09 23.75
C ALA A 320 10.79 -7.09 25.27
N ALA A 321 11.81 -6.54 25.94
CA ALA A 321 11.87 -6.45 27.42
C ALA A 321 10.87 -5.43 28.00
N ALA A 322 10.41 -4.48 27.20
CA ALA A 322 9.48 -3.44 27.60
C ALA A 322 7.99 -3.84 27.44
N LEU A 323 7.68 -4.99 26.85
CA LEU A 323 6.30 -5.44 26.62
C LEU A 323 5.60 -6.06 27.84
N PRO A 324 6.27 -6.87 28.70
CA PRO A 324 5.61 -7.50 29.84
C PRO A 324 4.90 -6.50 30.74
N GLY A 325 3.65 -6.82 31.11
CA GLY A 325 2.81 -5.97 31.97
C GLY A 325 2.06 -4.84 31.26
N ARG A 326 2.26 -4.67 29.95
CA ARG A 326 1.51 -3.71 29.11
C ARG A 326 0.32 -4.39 28.43
N ALA A 327 -0.62 -3.59 27.94
CA ALA A 327 -1.62 -4.06 26.99
C ALA A 327 -0.96 -4.20 25.60
N VAL A 328 -1.01 -5.42 25.03
CA VAL A 328 -0.33 -5.76 23.77
C VAL A 328 -1.29 -6.49 22.83
N LEU A 329 -1.42 -6.02 21.61
CA LEU A 329 -2.09 -6.71 20.51
C LEU A 329 -1.05 -7.20 19.51
N GLY A 330 -0.96 -8.52 19.28
CA GLY A 330 -0.19 -9.12 18.20
C GLY A 330 -1.08 -9.47 17.01
N ILE A 331 -0.69 -9.00 15.81
CA ILE A 331 -1.40 -9.31 14.56
C ILE A 331 -0.48 -10.11 13.66
N CYS A 332 -0.90 -11.28 13.17
CA CYS A 332 -0.18 -12.16 12.24
C CYS A 332 1.26 -12.45 12.74
N GLY A 333 2.30 -11.92 12.09
CA GLY A 333 3.69 -12.07 12.55
C GLY A 333 3.89 -11.57 13.99
N GLY A 334 3.22 -10.49 14.38
CA GLY A 334 3.23 -9.99 15.76
C GLY A 334 2.64 -11.00 16.76
N TYR A 335 1.54 -11.66 16.43
CA TYR A 335 0.99 -12.73 17.26
C TYR A 335 1.94 -13.92 17.35
N GLN A 336 2.56 -14.29 16.20
CA GLN A 336 3.56 -15.36 16.17
C GLN A 336 4.76 -15.06 17.08
N MET A 337 5.22 -13.82 17.15
CA MET A 337 6.30 -13.40 18.05
C MET A 337 5.91 -13.50 19.54
N LEU A 338 4.62 -13.30 19.89
CA LEU A 338 4.12 -13.40 21.26
C LEU A 338 4.03 -14.83 21.76
N ALA A 339 4.04 -15.85 20.91
CA ALA A 339 3.99 -17.27 21.23
C ALA A 339 5.17 -17.70 22.09
N ARG A 340 5.12 -18.92 22.67
CA ARG A 340 6.23 -19.52 23.41
C ARG A 340 7.33 -19.99 22.51
N THR A 341 6.97 -20.66 21.40
CA THR A 341 7.92 -21.23 20.45
C THR A 341 7.46 -21.03 19.01
N ILE A 342 8.43 -20.88 18.13
CA ILE A 342 8.27 -20.76 16.68
C ILE A 342 9.13 -21.84 16.04
N HIS A 343 8.54 -22.66 15.18
CA HIS A 343 9.26 -23.63 14.34
C HIS A 343 9.19 -23.13 12.89
N ASP A 344 10.33 -22.68 12.35
CA ASP A 344 10.38 -22.07 11.02
C ASP A 344 11.52 -22.67 10.18
N ASP A 345 11.19 -23.72 9.44
CA ASP A 345 12.03 -24.33 8.42
C ASP A 345 11.68 -23.81 7.00
N VAL A 346 10.72 -22.90 6.88
CA VAL A 346 10.14 -22.46 5.61
C VAL A 346 10.62 -21.07 5.19
N GLU A 347 10.44 -20.06 6.05
CA GLU A 347 10.80 -18.66 5.70
C GLU A 347 12.24 -18.33 6.11
N SER A 348 12.61 -18.56 7.34
CA SER A 348 13.96 -18.22 7.86
C SER A 348 14.92 -19.40 7.82
N GLY A 349 14.42 -20.63 7.85
CA GLY A 349 15.24 -21.84 8.01
C GLY A 349 15.92 -21.94 9.39
N ALA A 350 15.45 -21.16 10.38
CA ALA A 350 16.08 -21.11 11.71
C ALA A 350 15.71 -22.28 12.63
N GLY A 351 14.82 -23.16 12.17
CA GLY A 351 14.31 -24.25 12.99
C GLY A 351 13.51 -23.76 14.19
N ARG A 352 13.79 -24.31 15.36
CA ARG A 352 13.10 -23.92 16.61
C ARG A 352 13.69 -22.63 17.19
N VAL A 353 12.84 -21.65 17.40
CA VAL A 353 13.17 -20.35 18.00
C VAL A 353 12.23 -20.10 19.20
N GLU A 354 12.77 -19.61 20.30
CA GLU A 354 11.95 -19.17 21.44
C GLU A 354 11.22 -17.87 21.06
N GLY A 355 9.91 -17.81 21.27
CA GLY A 355 9.11 -16.60 21.15
C GLY A 355 9.24 -15.69 22.39
N LEU A 356 8.36 -14.70 22.52
CA LEU A 356 8.31 -13.81 23.69
C LEU A 356 7.61 -14.45 24.89
N GLY A 357 6.83 -15.54 24.68
CA GLY A 357 6.16 -16.27 25.73
C GLY A 357 5.03 -15.51 26.46
N LEU A 358 4.53 -14.44 25.85
CA LEU A 358 3.45 -13.63 26.40
C LEU A 358 2.07 -14.24 26.15
N LEU A 359 1.96 -15.13 25.16
CA LEU A 359 0.75 -15.91 24.90
C LEU A 359 1.04 -17.41 24.95
N PRO A 360 0.11 -18.22 25.48
CA PRO A 360 0.24 -19.67 25.54
C PRO A 360 -0.06 -20.30 24.17
N ALA A 361 0.86 -20.11 23.23
CA ALA A 361 0.72 -20.58 21.86
C ALA A 361 2.04 -21.11 21.32
N THR A 362 1.95 -21.98 20.31
CA THR A 362 3.07 -22.49 19.52
C THR A 362 2.80 -22.22 18.05
N VAL A 363 3.87 -21.90 17.29
CA VAL A 363 3.79 -21.60 15.86
C VAL A 363 4.59 -22.64 15.08
N VAL A 364 4.02 -23.15 13.99
CA VAL A 364 4.71 -24.01 13.03
C VAL A 364 4.51 -23.44 11.63
N PHE A 365 5.60 -23.12 10.94
CA PHE A 365 5.55 -22.64 9.56
C PHE A 365 5.31 -23.80 8.60
N ALA A 366 4.27 -23.68 7.78
CA ALA A 366 3.92 -24.64 6.74
C ALA A 366 4.41 -24.16 5.37
N PRO A 367 4.82 -25.08 4.46
CA PRO A 367 5.22 -24.72 3.09
C PRO A 367 4.10 -24.00 2.34
N ASP A 368 2.86 -24.48 2.49
CA ASP A 368 1.70 -23.87 1.86
C ASP A 368 1.27 -22.61 2.63
N LYS A 369 1.12 -21.51 1.90
CA LYS A 369 0.67 -20.24 2.44
C LYS A 369 -0.84 -20.24 2.64
N THR A 370 -1.29 -19.89 3.83
CA THR A 370 -2.71 -19.66 4.10
C THR A 370 -3.12 -18.32 3.51
N LEU A 371 -4.11 -18.35 2.61
CA LEU A 371 -4.76 -17.18 2.01
C LEU A 371 -6.26 -17.36 2.16
N GLY A 372 -6.93 -16.47 2.86
CA GLY A 372 -8.36 -16.62 3.14
C GLY A 372 -9.06 -15.31 3.51
N ARG A 373 -10.39 -15.35 3.47
CA ARG A 373 -11.28 -14.29 3.99
C ARG A 373 -12.19 -14.91 5.07
N PRO A 374 -11.66 -15.15 6.28
CA PRO A 374 -12.42 -15.74 7.35
C PRO A 374 -13.51 -14.81 7.88
N VAL A 375 -14.54 -15.43 8.45
CA VAL A 375 -15.63 -14.76 9.17
C VAL A 375 -15.77 -15.42 10.53
N GLY A 376 -15.90 -14.61 11.58
CA GLY A 376 -16.05 -15.08 12.95
C GLY A 376 -16.72 -14.06 13.84
N ALA A 377 -16.47 -14.15 15.12
CA ALA A 377 -17.01 -13.21 16.10
C ALA A 377 -16.09 -13.09 17.32
N ALA A 378 -16.02 -11.88 17.90
CA ALA A 378 -15.43 -11.64 19.20
C ALA A 378 -16.19 -10.49 19.90
N TYR A 379 -16.23 -10.51 21.24
CA TYR A 379 -17.03 -9.57 22.04
C TYR A 379 -18.52 -9.51 21.64
N GLY A 380 -19.08 -10.61 21.13
CA GLY A 380 -20.46 -10.64 20.63
C GLY A 380 -20.69 -9.91 19.29
N CYS A 381 -19.64 -9.41 18.65
CA CYS A 381 -19.70 -8.71 17.37
C CYS A 381 -19.22 -9.62 16.22
N PRO A 382 -19.91 -9.63 15.06
CA PRO A 382 -19.39 -10.30 13.87
C PRO A 382 -18.13 -9.61 13.36
N VAL A 383 -17.19 -10.40 12.83
CA VAL A 383 -15.92 -9.94 12.29
C VAL A 383 -15.67 -10.61 10.95
N THR A 384 -15.41 -9.80 9.92
CA THR A 384 -14.84 -10.22 8.65
C THR A 384 -13.39 -9.82 8.60
N ALA A 385 -12.53 -10.68 8.07
CA ALA A 385 -11.10 -10.46 8.07
C ALA A 385 -10.46 -11.09 6.81
N TYR A 386 -9.16 -10.98 6.68
CA TYR A 386 -8.37 -11.76 5.72
C TYR A 386 -7.10 -12.28 6.40
N GLU A 387 -6.54 -13.35 5.88
CA GLU A 387 -5.34 -13.99 6.41
C GLU A 387 -4.33 -14.30 5.32
N ILE A 388 -3.06 -14.01 5.62
CA ILE A 388 -1.92 -14.16 4.71
C ILE A 388 -0.70 -14.58 5.53
N HIS A 389 -0.47 -15.87 5.70
CA HIS A 389 0.67 -16.33 6.50
C HIS A 389 1.10 -17.76 6.16
N HIS A 390 2.34 -18.10 6.48
CA HIS A 390 2.86 -19.47 6.50
C HIS A 390 2.79 -20.10 7.89
N GLY A 391 2.98 -19.29 8.94
CA GLY A 391 2.98 -19.76 10.32
C GLY A 391 1.57 -20.08 10.82
N ILE A 392 1.33 -21.34 11.15
CA ILE A 392 0.10 -21.83 11.77
C ILE A 392 0.27 -21.72 13.27
N VAL A 393 -0.61 -20.98 13.92
CA VAL A 393 -0.58 -20.77 15.38
C VAL A 393 -1.57 -21.71 16.05
N THR A 394 -1.09 -22.44 17.07
CA THR A 394 -1.91 -23.28 17.93
C THR A 394 -1.93 -22.68 19.33
N ALA A 395 -3.09 -22.21 19.77
CA ALA A 395 -3.31 -21.76 21.14
C ALA A 395 -3.41 -22.98 22.08
N GLU A 396 -2.57 -23.00 23.13
CA GLU A 396 -2.51 -24.06 24.13
C GLU A 396 -3.21 -23.68 25.41
N GLY A 397 -3.92 -22.53 25.43
CA GLY A 397 -4.63 -21.98 26.56
C GLY A 397 -5.01 -20.51 26.36
N GLY A 398 -5.46 -19.86 27.41
CA GLY A 398 -5.98 -18.50 27.34
C GLY A 398 -7.47 -18.45 26.99
N GLU A 399 -8.01 -17.24 26.89
CA GLU A 399 -9.38 -16.98 26.46
C GLU A 399 -9.42 -16.90 24.92
N PRO A 400 -10.46 -17.40 24.24
CA PRO A 400 -10.60 -17.25 22.80
C PRO A 400 -10.64 -15.78 22.38
N PHE A 401 -9.89 -15.44 21.34
CA PHE A 401 -9.89 -14.12 20.71
C PHE A 401 -9.73 -14.26 19.20
N LEU A 402 -10.81 -14.04 18.45
CA LEU A 402 -10.87 -14.31 17.00
C LEU A 402 -10.43 -15.77 16.70
N ASP A 403 -9.41 -15.93 15.86
CA ASP A 403 -8.76 -17.21 15.55
C ASP A 403 -7.66 -17.61 16.54
N GLY A 404 -7.30 -16.71 17.44
CA GLY A 404 -6.20 -16.87 18.38
C GLY A 404 -6.63 -16.85 19.84
N CYS A 405 -5.84 -16.22 20.71
CA CYS A 405 -6.10 -16.21 22.14
C CYS A 405 -5.75 -14.88 22.83
N ARG A 406 -6.31 -14.73 24.03
CA ARG A 406 -6.00 -13.67 24.99
C ARG A 406 -5.44 -14.28 26.27
N SER A 407 -4.45 -13.64 26.86
CA SER A 407 -3.93 -13.95 28.19
C SER A 407 -3.72 -12.65 28.96
N GLY A 408 -4.58 -12.37 29.95
CA GLY A 408 -4.57 -11.12 30.68
C GLY A 408 -4.78 -9.90 29.75
N THR A 409 -3.77 -9.05 29.62
CA THR A 409 -3.77 -7.83 28.79
C THR A 409 -3.10 -8.03 27.45
N VAL A 410 -2.87 -9.27 27.03
CA VAL A 410 -2.21 -9.59 25.73
C VAL A 410 -3.19 -10.34 24.85
N TRP A 411 -3.40 -9.85 23.63
CA TRP A 411 -4.26 -10.42 22.60
C TRP A 411 -3.45 -10.82 21.39
N GLY A 412 -3.82 -11.90 20.73
CA GLY A 412 -3.19 -12.34 19.50
C GLY A 412 -4.19 -12.90 18.49
N THR A 413 -4.02 -12.53 17.21
CA THR A 413 -4.81 -13.03 16.08
C THR A 413 -3.95 -13.07 14.82
N THR A 414 -4.20 -14.02 13.90
CA THR A 414 -3.60 -14.02 12.58
C THR A 414 -4.40 -13.17 11.58
N TRP A 415 -5.59 -12.72 11.95
CA TRP A 415 -6.52 -12.01 11.09
C TRP A 415 -6.15 -10.54 10.89
N HIS A 416 -5.95 -10.17 9.64
CA HIS A 416 -5.84 -8.79 9.20
C HIS A 416 -7.22 -8.18 8.92
N GLY A 417 -7.33 -6.85 9.02
CA GLY A 417 -8.57 -6.12 8.76
C GLY A 417 -9.66 -6.31 9.82
N ALA A 418 -9.43 -7.10 10.88
CA ALA A 418 -10.41 -7.32 11.93
C ALA A 418 -10.89 -6.02 12.58
N LEU A 419 -9.99 -5.06 12.78
CA LEU A 419 -10.28 -3.74 13.37
C LEU A 419 -11.13 -2.84 12.44
N GLU A 420 -11.28 -3.16 11.17
CA GLU A 420 -12.16 -2.43 10.23
C GLU A 420 -13.65 -2.66 10.57
N ASN A 421 -13.99 -3.70 11.33
CA ASN A 421 -15.35 -3.97 11.80
C ASN A 421 -15.71 -3.08 13.00
N ASP A 422 -16.54 -2.07 12.77
CA ASP A 422 -16.84 -0.99 13.73
C ASP A 422 -17.30 -1.48 15.10
N GLY A 423 -18.20 -2.47 15.16
CA GLY A 423 -18.70 -3.05 16.40
C GLY A 423 -17.59 -3.72 17.20
N PHE A 424 -16.79 -4.56 16.54
CA PHE A 424 -15.64 -5.23 17.14
C PHE A 424 -14.58 -4.22 17.60
N ARG A 425 -14.21 -3.27 16.76
CA ARG A 425 -13.22 -2.23 17.10
C ARG A 425 -13.61 -1.48 18.37
N ARG A 426 -14.87 -1.03 18.46
CA ARG A 426 -15.37 -0.32 19.64
C ARG A 426 -15.33 -1.19 20.90
N ALA A 427 -15.76 -2.44 20.81
CA ALA A 427 -15.74 -3.37 21.95
C ALA A 427 -14.29 -3.66 22.40
N PHE A 428 -13.38 -3.87 21.46
CA PHE A 428 -11.95 -4.07 21.75
C PHE A 428 -11.33 -2.82 22.42
N LEU A 429 -11.60 -1.62 21.90
CA LEU A 429 -11.08 -0.37 22.48
C LEU A 429 -11.65 -0.11 23.89
N ALA A 430 -12.91 -0.46 24.12
CA ALA A 430 -13.52 -0.39 25.46
C ALA A 430 -12.85 -1.36 26.44
N ASP A 431 -12.52 -2.58 26.01
CA ASP A 431 -11.76 -3.55 26.81
C ASP A 431 -10.33 -3.05 27.11
N VAL A 432 -9.63 -2.52 26.11
CA VAL A 432 -8.31 -1.88 26.30
C VAL A 432 -8.41 -0.74 27.32
N ALA A 433 -9.41 0.13 27.21
CA ALA A 433 -9.61 1.22 28.15
C ALA A 433 -9.83 0.70 29.59
N ALA A 434 -10.65 -0.34 29.75
CA ALA A 434 -10.93 -0.95 31.04
C ALA A 434 -9.67 -1.55 31.69
N VAL A 435 -8.88 -2.33 30.95
CA VAL A 435 -7.66 -2.98 31.49
C VAL A 435 -6.53 -2.00 31.76
N THR A 436 -6.53 -0.83 31.09
CA THR A 436 -5.53 0.23 31.30
C THR A 436 -6.00 1.35 32.24
N GLY A 437 -7.24 1.25 32.74
CA GLY A 437 -7.82 2.24 33.64
C GLY A 437 -8.06 3.61 33.02
N ARG A 438 -8.28 3.66 31.68
CA ARG A 438 -8.56 4.91 30.97
C ARG A 438 -10.05 5.21 30.92
N ASP A 439 -10.41 6.47 31.18
CA ASP A 439 -11.78 6.99 30.99
C ASP A 439 -11.99 7.36 29.51
N PHE A 440 -11.82 6.36 28.63
CA PHE A 440 -12.04 6.47 27.18
C PHE A 440 -13.36 5.81 26.79
N VAL A 441 -14.12 6.49 25.92
CA VAL A 441 -15.38 5.99 25.38
C VAL A 441 -15.30 5.99 23.86
N PRO A 442 -15.44 4.84 23.18
CA PRO A 442 -15.51 4.79 21.72
C PRO A 442 -16.71 5.56 21.18
N ALA A 443 -16.55 6.27 20.07
CA ALA A 443 -17.64 7.00 19.43
C ALA A 443 -18.67 6.02 18.82
N PRO A 444 -19.98 6.15 19.10
CA PRO A 444 -20.98 5.16 18.72
C PRO A 444 -21.28 5.14 17.21
N ASP A 445 -21.03 6.23 16.52
CA ASP A 445 -21.50 6.53 15.17
C ASP A 445 -20.39 6.55 14.10
N VAL A 446 -19.13 6.27 14.46
CA VAL A 446 -18.03 6.20 13.50
C VAL A 446 -18.10 4.93 12.68
N SER A 447 -18.18 5.09 11.36
CA SER A 447 -18.05 4.01 10.39
C SER A 447 -16.74 4.12 9.63
N PHE A 448 -15.87 3.13 9.76
CA PHE A 448 -14.60 3.10 9.03
C PHE A 448 -14.80 2.93 7.51
N ALA A 449 -15.81 2.14 7.14
CA ALA A 449 -16.18 1.97 5.74
C ALA A 449 -16.65 3.30 5.12
N ALA A 450 -17.50 4.07 5.82
CA ALA A 450 -17.95 5.38 5.35
C ALA A 450 -16.78 6.37 5.22
N LEU A 451 -15.86 6.40 6.20
CA LEU A 451 -14.66 7.23 6.14
C LEU A 451 -13.76 6.87 4.96
N ARG A 452 -13.67 5.58 4.60
CA ARG A 452 -12.93 5.13 3.41
C ARG A 452 -13.59 5.63 2.13
N GLU A 453 -14.91 5.52 2.02
CA GLU A 453 -15.66 6.03 0.87
C GLU A 453 -15.53 7.56 0.73
N GLU A 454 -15.68 8.32 1.82
CA GLU A 454 -15.48 9.78 1.82
C GLU A 454 -14.08 10.17 1.29
N ARG A 455 -13.06 9.39 1.63
CA ARG A 455 -11.70 9.64 1.15
C ARG A 455 -11.50 9.30 -0.32
N LEU A 456 -12.12 8.20 -0.78
CA LEU A 456 -12.11 7.87 -2.20
C LEU A 456 -12.84 8.96 -3.00
N ASP A 457 -13.95 9.49 -2.47
CA ASP A 457 -14.65 10.62 -3.08
C ASP A 457 -13.78 11.87 -3.12
N ALA A 458 -13.08 12.21 -2.04
CA ALA A 458 -12.14 13.32 -2.01
C ALA A 458 -11.01 13.19 -3.05
N LEU A 459 -10.53 11.96 -3.34
CA LEU A 459 -9.58 11.73 -4.43
C LEU A 459 -10.19 11.97 -5.81
N GLY A 460 -11.45 11.57 -6.00
CA GLY A 460 -12.21 11.87 -7.22
C GLY A 460 -12.40 13.36 -7.42
N ASP A 461 -12.80 14.08 -6.36
CA ASP A 461 -12.96 15.54 -6.36
C ASP A 461 -11.64 16.26 -6.65
N LEU A 462 -10.52 15.75 -6.12
CA LEU A 462 -9.19 16.28 -6.39
C LEU A 462 -8.88 16.26 -7.89
N VAL A 463 -9.19 15.17 -8.58
CA VAL A 463 -9.03 15.06 -10.04
C VAL A 463 -10.01 15.98 -10.77
N GLU A 464 -11.28 15.94 -10.40
CA GLU A 464 -12.34 16.70 -11.08
C GLU A 464 -12.13 18.22 -11.04
N HIS A 465 -11.65 18.74 -9.90
CA HIS A 465 -11.50 20.18 -9.70
C HIS A 465 -10.12 20.73 -10.11
N HIS A 466 -9.09 19.90 -10.19
CA HIS A 466 -7.73 20.39 -10.36
C HIS A 466 -7.01 19.88 -11.61
N LEU A 467 -7.59 18.91 -12.35
CA LEU A 467 -7.05 18.46 -13.63
C LEU A 467 -7.96 18.92 -14.81
N ASP A 468 -7.37 19.08 -15.97
CA ASP A 468 -8.11 19.20 -17.22
C ASP A 468 -8.69 17.85 -17.60
N THR A 469 -9.86 17.55 -17.03
CA THR A 469 -10.57 16.30 -17.23
C THR A 469 -10.99 16.08 -18.68
N GLY A 470 -11.26 17.18 -19.43
CA GLY A 470 -11.56 17.12 -20.84
C GLY A 470 -10.34 16.67 -21.67
N ALA A 471 -9.15 17.15 -21.34
CA ALA A 471 -7.93 16.70 -21.97
C ALA A 471 -7.60 15.25 -21.62
N LEU A 472 -7.85 14.80 -20.39
CA LEU A 472 -7.68 13.41 -19.98
C LEU A 472 -8.66 12.47 -20.73
N LEU A 473 -9.90 12.87 -20.93
CA LEU A 473 -10.85 12.11 -21.75
C LEU A 473 -10.38 12.00 -23.20
N ARG A 474 -9.93 13.10 -23.80
CA ARG A 474 -9.35 13.08 -25.17
C ARG A 474 -8.14 12.13 -25.25
N LEU A 475 -7.29 12.14 -24.22
CA LEU A 475 -6.11 11.25 -24.17
C LEU A 475 -6.54 9.76 -24.10
N LEU A 476 -7.56 9.45 -23.33
CA LEU A 476 -8.12 8.09 -23.23
C LEU A 476 -8.78 7.62 -24.54
N GLU A 477 -9.43 8.51 -25.28
CA GLU A 477 -10.14 8.18 -26.52
C GLU A 477 -9.24 8.14 -27.75
N HIS A 478 -8.27 9.05 -27.83
CA HIS A 478 -7.48 9.25 -29.04
C HIS A 478 -6.00 8.87 -28.89
N GLY A 479 -5.54 8.57 -27.67
CA GLY A 479 -4.14 8.31 -27.41
C GLY A 479 -3.28 9.56 -27.39
N VAL A 480 -1.97 9.39 -27.52
CA VAL A 480 -0.98 10.47 -27.47
C VAL A 480 -1.09 11.37 -28.71
N PRO A 481 -1.03 12.71 -28.56
CA PRO A 481 -0.93 13.62 -29.70
C PRO A 481 0.26 13.29 -30.60
N GLU A 482 0.05 13.35 -31.92
CA GLU A 482 1.13 13.15 -32.88
C GLU A 482 2.12 14.32 -32.89
N GLY A 483 3.37 14.06 -33.29
CA GLY A 483 4.36 15.10 -33.52
C GLY A 483 5.00 15.72 -32.27
N LEU A 484 4.90 15.05 -31.11
CA LEU A 484 5.57 15.51 -29.89
C LEU A 484 7.10 15.57 -30.10
N PRO A 485 7.76 16.65 -29.67
CA PRO A 485 9.20 16.82 -29.89
C PRO A 485 10.01 15.78 -29.09
N ILE A 486 11.09 15.31 -29.69
CA ILE A 486 12.08 14.44 -29.06
C ILE A 486 13.13 15.31 -28.37
N LEU A 487 13.24 15.16 -27.05
CA LEU A 487 14.20 15.91 -26.24
C LEU A 487 15.56 15.22 -26.25
N PRO A 488 16.66 15.97 -26.48
CA PRO A 488 18.00 15.41 -26.32
C PRO A 488 18.31 15.12 -24.85
N PRO A 489 19.15 14.11 -24.53
CA PRO A 489 19.92 13.29 -25.47
C PRO A 489 19.11 12.21 -26.21
N GLY A 490 17.84 11.96 -25.88
CA GLY A 490 17.03 10.95 -26.55
C GLY A 490 17.46 9.51 -26.19
N GLY A 491 17.76 9.27 -24.94
CA GLY A 491 18.26 8.01 -24.43
C GLY A 491 19.79 7.98 -24.22
N VAL A 492 20.25 7.00 -23.45
CA VAL A 492 21.68 6.74 -23.27
C VAL A 492 22.16 6.05 -24.54
N ARG A 493 23.09 6.69 -25.26
CA ARG A 493 23.75 6.03 -26.39
C ARG A 493 24.46 4.79 -25.82
N GLY A 494 23.97 3.61 -26.21
CA GLY A 494 24.61 2.37 -25.84
C GLY A 494 26.11 2.43 -26.18
N THR A 495 26.95 2.07 -25.22
CA THR A 495 28.32 1.65 -25.49
C THR A 495 28.24 0.44 -26.40
N PRO A 496 29.02 0.43 -27.52
CA PRO A 496 29.02 -0.67 -28.45
C PRO A 496 29.44 -1.99 -27.85
#